data_090fbfe6e499d8f080e07df84551afda
#
_entry.id   090fbfe6e499d8f080e07df84551afda
#
_cell.length_a   1.000
_cell.length_b   1.000
_cell.length_c   1.000
_cell.angle_alpha   90.00
_cell.angle_beta   90.00
_cell.angle_gamma   90.00
#
_symmetry.space_group_name_H-M   'P 1'
#
loop_
_entity.id
_entity.type
_entity.pdbx_description
1 polymer ?
#
loop_
_entity_poly.entity_id
_entity_poly.type
_entity_poly.pdbx_seq_one_letter_code
_entity_poly.pdbx_strand_id
1 'polypeptide(L)'
;DARSACYQMNHDFEDIEVKENAVELLEAALKSRRKKCMIGTGAMTDPYMPIEKTLCNTRKCLELIDRYGFGAAVHTKSALVLRDIDILKSINNKSKAVVQMTLTTADDNLCKIIEPNVSVTSERYEALCSLRDEGIPTVVWLDPVLPFINDTKDNIARILDMCIKA
;
A
#
# COMPACT_ATOMS: atom_id res chain seq x y z
N ASP A 1 4.65 -11.72 4.69
CA ASP A 1 5.80 -11.76 5.59
C ASP A 1 5.93 -13.11 6.27
N ALA A 2 6.93 -13.89 5.83
CA ALA A 2 7.20 -15.25 6.28
C ALA A 2 7.47 -15.39 7.80
N ARG A 3 7.56 -14.31 8.53
CA ARG A 3 7.92 -14.29 9.94
C ARG A 3 6.74 -14.09 10.87
N SER A 4 5.56 -13.91 10.34
CA SER A 4 4.38 -13.76 11.19
C SER A 4 4.05 -15.09 11.88
N ALA A 5 3.94 -15.06 13.19
CA ALA A 5 3.46 -16.20 13.97
C ALA A 5 2.02 -16.63 13.60
N CYS A 6 1.30 -15.77 12.86
CA CYS A 6 -0.06 -16.05 12.37
C CYS A 6 -0.07 -16.91 11.10
N TYR A 7 1.06 -17.04 10.40
CA TYR A 7 1.18 -17.80 9.17
C TYR A 7 2.27 -18.87 9.34
N GLN A 8 1.87 -20.10 9.47
CA GLN A 8 2.78 -21.25 9.41
C GLN A 8 3.14 -21.48 7.94
N MET A 9 4.18 -20.79 7.44
CA MET A 9 4.63 -20.98 6.08
C MET A 9 5.42 -22.28 5.96
N ASN A 10 4.77 -23.28 5.43
CA ASN A 10 5.36 -24.58 5.09
C ASN A 10 5.68 -24.71 3.59
N HIS A 11 5.75 -23.59 2.87
CA HIS A 11 5.93 -23.48 1.44
C HIS A 11 6.93 -22.37 1.11
N ASP A 12 7.40 -22.30 -0.14
CA ASP A 12 8.33 -21.29 -0.59
C ASP A 12 7.75 -19.87 -0.49
N PHE A 13 8.62 -18.87 -0.32
CA PHE A 13 8.21 -17.47 -0.15
C PHE A 13 7.39 -16.93 -1.33
N GLU A 14 7.62 -17.46 -2.54
CA GLU A 14 6.92 -17.06 -3.76
C GLU A 14 5.55 -17.76 -3.94
N ASP A 15 5.28 -18.81 -3.17
CA ASP A 15 3.96 -19.45 -3.12
C ASP A 15 2.98 -18.59 -2.35
N ILE A 16 2.10 -17.91 -3.06
CA ILE A 16 1.16 -16.95 -2.46
C ILE A 16 -0.11 -17.70 -2.03
N GLU A 17 -0.36 -17.71 -0.74
CA GLU A 17 -1.64 -18.17 -0.19
C GLU A 17 -2.70 -17.07 -0.27
N VAL A 18 -3.83 -17.39 -0.88
CA VAL A 18 -4.97 -16.48 -0.98
C VAL A 18 -6.06 -16.88 -0.01
N LYS A 19 -6.43 -15.97 0.88
CA LYS A 19 -7.57 -16.17 1.77
C LYS A 19 -8.87 -15.92 1.01
N GLU A 20 -9.51 -16.99 0.53
CA GLU A 20 -10.70 -16.92 -0.34
C GLU A 20 -11.87 -16.16 0.29
N ASN A 21 -12.10 -16.33 1.59
CA ASN A 21 -13.21 -15.72 2.33
C ASN A 21 -12.83 -14.40 3.03
N ALA A 22 -11.77 -13.72 2.59
CA ALA A 22 -11.30 -12.48 3.22
C ALA A 22 -12.35 -11.36 3.19
N VAL A 23 -13.05 -11.24 2.08
CA VAL A 23 -14.07 -10.20 1.83
C VAL A 23 -15.28 -10.41 2.75
N GLU A 24 -15.79 -11.65 2.84
CA GLU A 24 -16.92 -12.01 3.70
C GLU A 24 -16.59 -11.83 5.19
N LEU A 25 -15.39 -12.21 5.61
CA LEU A 25 -14.94 -12.02 6.99
C LEU A 25 -14.81 -10.53 7.32
N LEU A 26 -14.28 -9.72 6.42
CA LEU A 26 -14.22 -8.28 6.60
C LEU A 26 -15.63 -7.70 6.74
N GLU A 27 -16.56 -8.06 5.85
CA GLU A 27 -17.95 -7.57 5.91
C GLU A 27 -18.59 -7.90 7.25
N ALA A 28 -18.48 -9.14 7.73
CA ALA A 28 -19.00 -9.56 9.02
C ALA A 28 -18.39 -8.74 10.17
N ALA A 29 -17.07 -8.51 10.12
CA ALA A 29 -16.36 -7.70 11.11
C ALA A 29 -16.83 -6.24 11.11
N LEU A 30 -17.01 -5.62 9.93
CA LEU A 30 -17.47 -4.24 9.80
C LEU A 30 -18.93 -4.07 10.31
N LYS A 31 -19.81 -5.04 10.03
CA LYS A 31 -21.18 -5.06 10.51
C LYS A 31 -21.27 -5.10 12.04
N SER A 32 -20.39 -5.82 12.69
CA SER A 32 -20.39 -6.00 14.15
C SER A 32 -19.81 -4.79 14.91
N ARG A 33 -19.03 -3.93 14.27
CA ARG A 33 -18.34 -2.81 14.91
C ARG A 33 -19.26 -1.61 15.16
N ARG A 34 -19.41 -1.23 16.43
CA ARG A 34 -20.20 -0.06 16.83
C ARG A 34 -19.48 1.27 16.60
N LYS A 35 -18.15 1.29 16.76
CA LYS A 35 -17.33 2.50 16.55
C LYS A 35 -16.60 2.40 15.23
N LYS A 36 -16.70 3.45 14.41
CA LYS A 36 -15.92 3.59 13.18
C LYS A 36 -14.47 3.90 13.51
N CYS A 37 -13.57 3.38 12.73
CA CYS A 37 -12.13 3.58 12.87
C CYS A 37 -11.47 3.57 11.50
N MET A 38 -10.19 3.85 11.45
CA MET A 38 -9.35 3.64 10.27
C MET A 38 -8.95 2.17 10.19
N ILE A 39 -9.12 1.58 9.01
CA ILE A 39 -8.69 0.22 8.70
C ILE A 39 -7.34 0.30 8.02
N GLY A 40 -6.30 -0.24 8.66
CA GLY A 40 -4.95 -0.32 8.09
C GLY A 40 -4.75 -1.61 7.32
N THR A 41 -4.09 -1.52 6.17
CA THR A 41 -3.65 -2.66 5.36
C THR A 41 -2.21 -2.47 4.90
N GLY A 42 -1.54 -3.55 4.50
CA GLY A 42 -0.15 -3.50 4.03
C GLY A 42 0.91 -3.76 5.10
N ALA A 43 0.53 -4.01 6.35
CA ALA A 43 1.47 -4.27 7.44
C ALA A 43 2.15 -5.64 7.35
N MET A 44 1.46 -6.64 6.80
CA MET A 44 1.97 -8.01 6.68
C MET A 44 2.38 -8.34 5.26
N THR A 45 1.55 -7.95 4.30
CA THR A 45 1.70 -8.24 2.88
C THR A 45 1.20 -7.04 2.11
N ASP A 46 1.83 -6.71 0.99
CA ASP A 46 1.36 -5.61 0.14
C ASP A 46 -0.03 -5.93 -0.43
N PRO A 47 -1.04 -5.07 -0.22
CA PRO A 47 -2.39 -5.29 -0.73
C PRO A 47 -2.47 -5.24 -2.26
N TYR A 48 -1.45 -4.74 -2.93
CA TYR A 48 -1.37 -4.62 -4.39
C TYR A 48 -0.27 -5.51 -5.00
N MET A 49 -0.09 -6.71 -4.45
CA MET A 49 0.75 -7.74 -5.09
C MET A 49 0.29 -8.01 -6.52
N PRO A 50 1.15 -8.55 -7.41
CA PRO A 50 0.80 -8.80 -8.81
C PRO A 50 -0.51 -9.57 -9.02
N ILE A 51 -0.83 -10.54 -8.14
CA ILE A 51 -2.05 -11.34 -8.20
C ILE A 51 -3.33 -10.50 -8.00
N GLU A 52 -3.23 -9.35 -7.34
CA GLU A 52 -4.36 -8.44 -7.10
C GLU A 52 -4.93 -7.85 -8.41
N LYS A 53 -4.15 -7.86 -9.51
CA LYS A 53 -4.64 -7.47 -10.84
C LYS A 53 -5.82 -8.35 -11.29
N THR A 54 -5.85 -9.60 -10.87
CA THR A 54 -6.89 -10.59 -11.25
C THR A 54 -7.92 -10.83 -10.15
N LEU A 55 -7.48 -10.91 -8.89
CA LEU A 55 -8.35 -11.22 -7.75
C LEU A 55 -9.27 -10.06 -7.36
N CYS A 56 -8.75 -8.83 -7.44
CA CYS A 56 -9.45 -7.61 -7.02
C CYS A 56 -9.98 -7.67 -5.57
N ASN A 57 -9.31 -8.39 -4.69
CA ASN A 57 -9.74 -8.54 -3.29
C ASN A 57 -9.57 -7.24 -2.51
N THR A 58 -8.47 -6.51 -2.72
CA THR A 58 -8.25 -5.19 -2.11
C THR A 58 -9.34 -4.21 -2.52
N ARG A 59 -9.69 -4.17 -3.82
CA ARG A 59 -10.78 -3.33 -4.30
C ARG A 59 -12.10 -3.66 -3.61
N LYS A 60 -12.49 -4.95 -3.57
CA LYS A 60 -13.70 -5.40 -2.89
C LYS A 60 -13.72 -5.03 -1.39
N CYS A 61 -12.57 -5.15 -0.73
CA CYS A 61 -12.42 -4.72 0.67
C CYS A 61 -12.60 -3.21 0.83
N LEU A 62 -12.03 -2.39 -0.05
CA LEU A 62 -12.21 -0.93 -0.03
C LEU A 62 -13.66 -0.54 -0.28
N GLU A 63 -14.36 -1.22 -1.19
CA GLU A 63 -15.81 -1.01 -1.42
C GLU A 63 -16.64 -1.28 -0.15
N LEU A 64 -16.29 -2.31 0.62
CA LEU A 64 -16.94 -2.57 1.91
C LEU A 64 -16.60 -1.48 2.94
N ILE A 65 -15.34 -1.08 3.04
CA ILE A 65 -14.88 -0.01 3.94
C ILE A 65 -15.67 1.28 3.64
N ASP A 66 -15.80 1.65 2.37
CA ASP A 66 -16.59 2.82 1.93
C ASP A 66 -18.08 2.67 2.28
N ARG A 67 -18.67 1.52 1.95
CA ARG A 67 -20.09 1.21 2.21
C ARG A 67 -20.45 1.31 3.68
N TYR A 68 -19.59 0.81 4.54
CA TYR A 68 -19.82 0.80 5.98
C TYR A 68 -19.31 2.07 6.70
N GLY A 69 -18.75 3.04 5.98
CA GLY A 69 -18.31 4.33 6.52
C GLY A 69 -17.12 4.24 7.47
N PHE A 70 -16.16 3.37 7.16
CA PHE A 70 -14.86 3.31 7.84
C PHE A 70 -13.82 4.08 7.04
N GLY A 71 -12.73 4.51 7.70
CA GLY A 71 -11.57 5.08 7.03
C GLY A 71 -10.61 4.00 6.52
N ALA A 72 -9.75 4.36 5.58
CA ALA A 72 -8.73 3.45 5.03
C ALA A 72 -7.32 4.04 5.13
N ALA A 73 -6.37 3.25 5.62
CA ALA A 73 -4.94 3.53 5.56
C ALA A 73 -4.27 2.41 4.76
N VAL A 74 -3.89 2.71 3.53
CA VAL A 74 -3.33 1.72 2.59
C VAL A 74 -1.83 1.91 2.49
N HIS A 75 -1.06 0.87 2.85
CA HIS A 75 0.39 0.86 2.71
C HIS A 75 0.80 -0.07 1.57
N THR A 76 1.57 0.46 0.61
CA THR A 76 1.96 -0.29 -0.59
C THR A 76 3.26 0.21 -1.21
N LYS A 77 3.89 -0.64 -2.03
CA LYS A 77 5.00 -0.34 -2.94
C LYS A 77 4.57 -0.40 -4.41
N SER A 78 3.26 -0.40 -4.68
CA SER A 78 2.71 -0.62 -6.01
C SER A 78 1.91 0.57 -6.52
N ALA A 79 2.24 1.03 -7.73
CA ALA A 79 1.45 2.02 -8.45
C ALA A 79 0.04 1.52 -8.85
N LEU A 80 -0.22 0.21 -8.69
CA LEU A 80 -1.56 -0.38 -8.93
C LEU A 80 -2.63 0.22 -8.00
N VAL A 81 -2.25 0.87 -6.90
CA VAL A 81 -3.18 1.61 -6.02
C VAL A 81 -4.02 2.65 -6.79
N LEU A 82 -3.52 3.19 -7.90
CA LEU A 82 -4.23 4.14 -8.75
C LEU A 82 -5.49 3.54 -9.40
N ARG A 83 -5.57 2.21 -9.55
CA ARG A 83 -6.78 1.52 -10.00
C ARG A 83 -7.99 1.84 -9.11
N ASP A 84 -7.75 2.03 -7.82
CA ASP A 84 -8.79 2.18 -6.81
C ASP A 84 -8.93 3.62 -6.29
N ILE A 85 -8.41 4.60 -7.05
CA ILE A 85 -8.43 6.03 -6.68
C ILE A 85 -9.85 6.57 -6.51
N ASP A 86 -10.80 6.07 -7.30
CA ASP A 86 -12.22 6.42 -7.22
C ASP A 86 -12.81 6.07 -5.84
N ILE A 87 -12.53 4.88 -5.35
CA ILE A 87 -13.00 4.40 -4.05
C ILE A 87 -12.27 5.12 -2.90
N LEU A 88 -10.95 5.27 -3.01
CA LEU A 88 -10.14 5.98 -2.02
C LEU A 88 -10.62 7.43 -1.86
N LYS A 89 -10.98 8.10 -2.97
CA LYS A 89 -11.56 9.44 -2.95
C LYS A 89 -12.94 9.46 -2.26
N SER A 90 -13.79 8.45 -2.52
CA SER A 90 -15.08 8.31 -1.85
C SER A 90 -14.90 8.13 -0.34
N ILE A 91 -14.00 7.23 0.08
CA ILE A 91 -13.67 7.01 1.50
C ILE A 91 -13.13 8.29 2.13
N ASN A 92 -12.21 9.00 1.45
CA ASN A 92 -11.61 10.22 1.98
C ASN A 92 -12.63 11.30 2.26
N ASN A 93 -13.62 11.45 1.39
CA ASN A 93 -14.70 12.42 1.56
C ASN A 93 -15.64 12.09 2.74
N LYS A 94 -15.84 10.81 3.03
CA LYS A 94 -16.78 10.35 4.08
C LYS A 94 -16.11 10.16 5.44
N SER A 95 -14.95 9.51 5.46
CA SER A 95 -14.38 8.92 6.68
C SER A 95 -12.87 9.07 6.82
N LYS A 96 -12.20 9.65 5.84
CA LYS A 96 -10.75 9.79 5.67
C LYS A 96 -10.06 8.56 5.07
N ALA A 97 -9.23 8.82 4.08
CA ALA A 97 -8.28 7.86 3.53
C ALA A 97 -6.86 8.43 3.57
N VAL A 98 -5.88 7.56 3.63
CA VAL A 98 -4.46 7.89 3.45
C VAL A 98 -3.77 6.75 2.70
N VAL A 99 -2.97 7.11 1.72
CA VAL A 99 -2.09 6.14 1.04
C VAL A 99 -0.66 6.35 1.52
N GLN A 100 -0.06 5.26 1.98
CA GLN A 100 1.30 5.23 2.48
C GLN A 100 2.16 4.50 1.46
N MET A 101 3.12 5.20 0.88
CA MET A 101 4.00 4.67 -0.16
C MET A 101 5.42 4.59 0.35
N THR A 102 6.05 3.43 0.20
CA THR A 102 7.46 3.30 0.53
C THR A 102 8.33 3.76 -0.62
N LEU A 103 9.31 4.62 -0.35
CA LEU A 103 10.39 4.99 -1.26
C LEU A 103 11.73 4.61 -0.62
N THR A 104 12.35 3.55 -1.10
CA THR A 104 13.61 3.02 -0.53
C THR A 104 14.82 3.70 -1.13
N THR A 105 14.78 4.04 -2.40
CA THR A 105 15.85 4.74 -3.11
C THR A 105 15.27 5.65 -4.18
N ALA A 106 16.02 6.69 -4.57
CA ALA A 106 15.67 7.57 -5.68
C ALA A 106 16.15 7.07 -7.05
N ASP A 107 16.75 5.87 -7.10
CA ASP A 107 17.31 5.26 -8.31
C ASP A 107 16.49 4.01 -8.68
N ASP A 108 15.88 4.03 -9.86
CA ASP A 108 15.06 2.91 -10.36
C ASP A 108 15.86 1.63 -10.60
N ASN A 109 17.15 1.74 -10.97
CA ASN A 109 17.98 0.56 -11.19
C ASN A 109 18.31 -0.10 -9.84
N LEU A 110 18.68 0.70 -8.85
CA LEU A 110 18.89 0.19 -7.50
C LEU A 110 17.59 -0.38 -6.92
N CYS A 111 16.46 0.30 -7.14
CA CYS A 111 15.14 -0.19 -6.71
C CYS A 111 14.85 -1.59 -7.25
N LYS A 112 15.08 -1.85 -8.54
CA LYS A 112 14.89 -3.18 -9.16
C LYS A 112 15.74 -4.27 -8.54
N ILE A 113 16.93 -3.91 -8.04
CA ILE A 113 17.86 -4.86 -7.42
C ILE A 113 17.43 -5.20 -5.99
N ILE A 114 17.11 -4.18 -5.18
CA ILE A 114 16.81 -4.38 -3.76
C ILE A 114 15.34 -4.72 -3.48
N GLU A 115 14.44 -4.35 -4.40
CA GLU A 115 13.00 -4.57 -4.29
C GLU A 115 12.46 -5.16 -5.62
N PRO A 116 12.78 -6.40 -5.96
CA PRO A 116 12.27 -7.02 -7.19
C PRO A 116 10.75 -7.19 -7.13
N ASN A 117 10.12 -7.22 -8.30
CA ASN A 117 8.67 -7.49 -8.48
C ASN A 117 7.71 -6.42 -7.90
N VAL A 118 8.19 -5.22 -7.59
CA VAL A 118 7.35 -4.08 -7.20
C VAL A 118 7.51 -2.93 -8.18
N SER A 119 6.66 -1.92 -8.10
CA SER A 119 6.80 -0.69 -8.91
C SER A 119 8.13 0.00 -8.60
N VAL A 120 8.82 0.50 -9.61
CA VAL A 120 10.04 1.29 -9.42
C VAL A 120 9.73 2.66 -8.80
N THR A 121 10.76 3.34 -8.32
CA THR A 121 10.59 4.62 -7.59
C THR A 121 9.89 5.69 -8.42
N SER A 122 10.23 5.80 -9.72
CA SER A 122 9.57 6.77 -10.61
C SER A 122 8.06 6.51 -10.73
N GLU A 123 7.63 5.26 -10.88
CA GLU A 123 6.21 4.88 -10.92
C GLU A 123 5.49 5.19 -9.60
N ARG A 124 6.16 4.92 -8.47
CA ARG A 124 5.61 5.25 -7.14
C ARG A 124 5.48 6.76 -6.95
N TYR A 125 6.44 7.54 -7.43
CA TYR A 125 6.40 8.99 -7.37
C TYR A 125 5.25 9.55 -8.22
N GLU A 126 5.07 9.06 -9.44
CA GLU A 126 3.93 9.43 -10.28
C GLU A 126 2.59 9.09 -9.62
N ALA A 127 2.53 7.95 -8.92
CA ALA A 127 1.35 7.57 -8.16
C ALA A 127 1.07 8.54 -7.00
N LEU A 128 2.11 8.98 -6.28
CA LEU A 128 1.96 9.99 -5.23
C LEU A 128 1.44 11.32 -5.79
N CYS A 129 1.98 11.78 -6.91
CA CYS A 129 1.50 12.99 -7.58
C CYS A 129 0.02 12.88 -7.99
N SER A 130 -0.36 11.73 -8.58
CA SER A 130 -1.75 11.48 -8.98
C SER A 130 -2.70 11.47 -7.78
N LEU A 131 -2.30 10.87 -6.66
CA LEU A 131 -3.08 10.86 -5.43
C LEU A 131 -3.25 12.27 -4.85
N ARG A 132 -2.18 13.08 -4.83
CA ARG A 132 -2.23 14.49 -4.43
C ARG A 132 -3.23 15.28 -5.29
N ASP A 133 -3.16 15.13 -6.62
CA ASP A 133 -4.01 15.86 -7.55
C ASP A 133 -5.50 15.51 -7.38
N GLU A 134 -5.79 14.31 -6.88
CA GLU A 134 -7.13 13.88 -6.49
C GLU A 134 -7.51 14.21 -5.03
N GLY A 135 -6.63 14.91 -4.31
CA GLY A 135 -6.86 15.35 -2.94
C GLY A 135 -6.84 14.21 -1.91
N ILE A 136 -6.19 13.11 -2.22
CA ILE A 136 -6.02 11.98 -1.30
C ILE A 136 -4.71 12.19 -0.52
N PRO A 137 -4.78 12.27 0.83
CA PRO A 137 -3.58 12.39 1.65
C PRO A 137 -2.60 11.25 1.44
N THR A 138 -1.32 11.59 1.37
CA THR A 138 -0.22 10.63 1.20
C THR A 138 0.78 10.70 2.34
N VAL A 139 1.46 9.59 2.59
CA VAL A 139 2.62 9.48 3.49
C VAL A 139 3.71 8.71 2.78
N VAL A 140 4.93 9.18 2.85
CA VAL A 140 6.08 8.44 2.34
C VAL A 140 6.84 7.79 3.49
N TRP A 141 7.10 6.49 3.35
CA TRP A 141 7.99 5.74 4.23
C TRP A 141 9.36 5.60 3.55
N LEU A 142 10.39 6.16 4.21
CA LEU A 142 11.78 5.94 3.83
C LEU A 142 12.30 4.72 4.60
N ASP A 143 11.99 3.53 4.13
CA ASP A 143 12.26 2.26 4.81
C ASP A 143 12.38 1.09 3.82
N PRO A 144 13.35 0.17 3.99
CA PRO A 144 14.44 0.25 4.95
C PRO A 144 15.58 1.16 4.48
N VAL A 145 16.26 1.79 5.45
CA VAL A 145 17.56 2.42 5.20
C VAL A 145 18.64 1.36 5.37
N LEU A 146 19.30 1.02 4.25
CA LEU A 146 20.32 -0.02 4.18
C LEU A 146 21.71 0.64 4.21
N PRO A 147 22.53 0.39 5.26
CA PRO A 147 23.87 0.96 5.38
C PRO A 147 24.73 0.68 4.15
N PHE A 148 25.42 1.70 3.65
CA PHE A 148 26.31 1.66 2.47
C PHE A 148 25.62 1.41 1.14
N ILE A 149 24.30 1.29 1.09
CA ILE A 149 23.53 1.04 -0.14
C ILE A 149 22.67 2.25 -0.50
N ASN A 150 21.75 2.64 0.35
CA ASN A 150 20.81 3.75 0.09
C ASN A 150 20.85 4.87 1.15
N ASP A 151 21.75 4.80 2.12
CA ASP A 151 21.92 5.75 3.22
C ASP A 151 22.72 7.02 2.87
N THR A 152 23.04 7.21 1.57
CA THR A 152 23.79 8.37 1.11
C THR A 152 22.96 9.65 1.22
N LYS A 153 23.65 10.77 1.52
CA LYS A 153 23.01 12.09 1.60
C LYS A 153 22.30 12.46 0.31
N ASP A 154 22.88 12.10 -0.86
CA ASP A 154 22.29 12.38 -2.17
C ASP A 154 20.98 11.61 -2.35
N ASN A 155 20.96 10.31 -2.05
CA ASN A 155 19.74 9.50 -2.16
C ASN A 155 18.61 10.05 -1.27
N ILE A 156 18.92 10.34 -0.01
CA ILE A 156 17.94 10.87 0.94
C ILE A 156 17.43 12.25 0.48
N ALA A 157 18.33 13.15 0.04
CA ALA A 157 17.94 14.47 -0.44
C ALA A 157 17.02 14.39 -1.67
N ARG A 158 17.29 13.49 -2.62
CA ARG A 158 16.45 13.28 -3.79
C ARG A 158 15.07 12.75 -3.42
N ILE A 159 14.97 11.81 -2.46
CA ILE A 159 13.68 11.31 -1.98
C ILE A 159 12.89 12.43 -1.28
N LEU A 160 13.55 13.24 -0.44
CA LEU A 160 12.90 14.39 0.21
C LEU A 160 12.39 15.41 -0.81
N ASP A 161 13.15 15.68 -1.88
CA ASP A 161 12.72 16.56 -2.96
C ASP A 161 11.48 16.01 -3.70
N MET A 162 11.41 14.68 -3.91
CA MET A 162 10.22 14.02 -4.42
C MET A 162 9.02 14.21 -3.47
N CYS A 163 9.22 14.01 -2.16
CA CYS A 163 8.14 14.18 -1.17
C CYS A 163 7.59 15.61 -1.13
N ILE A 164 8.45 16.63 -1.30
CA ILE A 164 8.03 18.04 -1.31
C ILE A 164 7.19 18.37 -2.56
N LYS A 165 7.47 17.69 -3.66
CA LYS A 165 6.81 17.93 -4.95
C LYS A 165 5.55 17.08 -5.15
N ALA A 166 5.45 15.95 -4.45
CA ALA A 166 4.27 15.09 -4.46
C ALA A 166 3.26 15.52 -3.39
#